data_5542ee52ae91ca0e2386430d9618544c
#
_entry.id   5542ee52ae91ca0e2386430d9618544c
#
_cell.length_a   1.000
_cell.length_b   1.000
_cell.length_c   1.000
_cell.angle_alpha   90.00
_cell.angle_beta   90.00
_cell.angle_gamma   90.00
#
_symmetry.space_group_name_H-M   'P 1'
#
loop_
_entity.id
_entity.type
_entity.pdbx_description
1 polymer ?
#
loop_
_entity_poly.entity_id
_entity_poly.type
_entity_poly.pdbx_seq_one_letter_code
_entity_poly.pdbx_strand_id
1 'polypeptide(L)'
;MNTQWFKDKLRDKKISQRGLAKILDIDPAAASLMLRDKRKMTAHEGHEISKVLGETFNEVMRQAGVDVIDDVSRVPITSYMDEDGKVSSMALGTHSSVLGPADCPYGTYAIQVRSPATSKDGWLLFVSPTELPTSDMIDNLCSSATSDGRQLVGTVKRGYRHDTHNLILWPSNAVLSDLSIAWSSPVVWIKP
;
A
#
# COMPACT_ATOMS: atom_id res chain seq x y z
N MET A 1 -17.75 -14.37 16.39
CA MET A 1 -17.99 -13.95 14.99
C MET A 1 -19.03 -12.84 14.91
N ASN A 2 -18.81 -11.80 14.12
CA ASN A 2 -19.77 -10.73 13.85
C ASN A 2 -20.73 -11.11 12.72
N THR A 3 -21.74 -11.92 13.05
CA THR A 3 -22.71 -12.48 12.08
C THR A 3 -23.45 -11.38 11.29
N GLN A 4 -23.71 -10.22 11.92
CA GLN A 4 -24.43 -9.14 11.27
C GLN A 4 -23.58 -8.50 10.17
N TRP A 5 -22.31 -8.27 10.45
CA TRP A 5 -21.36 -7.73 9.46
C TRP A 5 -21.29 -8.59 8.19
N PHE A 6 -21.17 -9.93 8.35
CA PHE A 6 -21.17 -10.85 7.22
C PHE A 6 -22.46 -10.81 6.40
N LYS A 7 -23.62 -10.75 7.07
CA LYS A 7 -24.91 -10.66 6.38
C LYS A 7 -25.05 -9.38 5.57
N ASP A 8 -24.63 -8.25 6.14
CA ASP A 8 -24.71 -6.96 5.47
C ASP A 8 -23.78 -6.92 4.25
N LYS A 9 -22.53 -7.35 4.39
CA LYS A 9 -21.57 -7.42 3.27
C LYS A 9 -22.02 -8.36 2.15
N LEU A 10 -22.56 -9.54 2.49
CA LEU A 10 -23.10 -10.47 1.49
C LEU A 10 -24.31 -9.88 0.75
N ARG A 11 -25.19 -9.18 1.47
CA ARG A 11 -26.33 -8.48 0.88
C ARG A 11 -25.88 -7.39 -0.09
N ASP A 12 -24.92 -6.56 0.30
CA ASP A 12 -24.37 -5.48 -0.54
C ASP A 12 -23.75 -6.02 -1.82
N LYS A 13 -23.10 -7.18 -1.75
CA LYS A 13 -22.54 -7.89 -2.92
C LYS A 13 -23.58 -8.76 -3.66
N LYS A 14 -24.84 -8.78 -3.20
CA LYS A 14 -25.95 -9.60 -3.76
C LYS A 14 -25.64 -11.11 -3.77
N ILE A 15 -24.90 -11.59 -2.79
CA ILE A 15 -24.50 -13.00 -2.65
C ILE A 15 -25.36 -13.66 -1.59
N SER A 16 -26.06 -14.73 -1.98
CA SER A 16 -26.82 -15.56 -1.03
C SER A 16 -25.90 -16.51 -0.25
N GLN A 17 -26.37 -17.04 0.89
CA GLN A 17 -25.62 -18.06 1.65
C GLN A 17 -25.28 -19.29 0.80
N ARG A 18 -26.20 -19.73 -0.09
CA ARG A 18 -25.95 -20.83 -1.04
C ARG A 18 -24.91 -20.43 -2.08
N GLY A 19 -24.94 -19.18 -2.54
CA GLY A 19 -23.92 -18.63 -3.44
C GLY A 19 -22.55 -18.64 -2.79
N LEU A 20 -22.46 -18.22 -1.53
CA LEU A 20 -21.22 -18.28 -0.76
C LEU A 20 -20.72 -19.72 -0.59
N ALA A 21 -21.58 -20.67 -0.25
CA ALA A 21 -21.21 -22.08 -0.13
C ALA A 21 -20.62 -22.64 -1.43
N LYS A 22 -21.20 -22.27 -2.58
CA LYS A 22 -20.68 -22.66 -3.90
C LYS A 22 -19.31 -22.04 -4.19
N ILE A 23 -19.09 -20.77 -3.82
CA ILE A 23 -17.79 -20.08 -4.00
C ILE A 23 -16.71 -20.76 -3.14
N LEU A 24 -17.06 -21.14 -1.92
CA LEU A 24 -16.12 -21.76 -0.97
C LEU A 24 -15.96 -23.28 -1.20
N ASP A 25 -16.68 -23.86 -2.14
CA ASP A 25 -16.72 -25.31 -2.40
C ASP A 25 -17.04 -26.14 -1.14
N ILE A 26 -18.03 -25.68 -0.34
CA ILE A 26 -18.47 -26.34 0.88
C ILE A 26 -19.97 -26.61 0.86
N ASP A 27 -20.40 -27.53 1.72
CA ASP A 27 -21.83 -27.82 1.90
C ASP A 27 -22.59 -26.57 2.40
N PRO A 28 -23.81 -26.28 1.89
CA PRO A 28 -24.60 -25.14 2.34
C PRO A 28 -24.91 -25.15 3.85
N ALA A 29 -25.02 -26.34 4.46
CA ALA A 29 -25.18 -26.45 5.91
C ALA A 29 -23.92 -26.02 6.65
N ALA A 30 -22.73 -26.35 6.13
CA ALA A 30 -21.45 -25.91 6.68
C ALA A 30 -21.29 -24.39 6.61
N ALA A 31 -21.66 -23.76 5.48
CA ALA A 31 -21.67 -22.31 5.34
C ALA A 31 -22.64 -21.64 6.33
N SER A 32 -23.82 -22.23 6.51
CA SER A 32 -24.81 -21.73 7.48
C SER A 32 -24.32 -21.83 8.93
N LEU A 33 -23.66 -22.93 9.30
CA LEU A 33 -23.07 -23.11 10.63
C LEU A 33 -21.93 -22.11 10.88
N MET A 34 -21.09 -21.88 9.89
CA MET A 34 -20.01 -20.89 9.94
C MET A 34 -20.58 -19.48 10.18
N LEU A 35 -21.54 -19.03 9.36
CA LEU A 35 -22.14 -17.70 9.48
C LEU A 35 -22.96 -17.50 10.78
N ARG A 36 -23.31 -18.57 11.49
CA ARG A 36 -23.98 -18.54 12.80
C ARG A 36 -23.02 -18.71 13.98
N ASP A 37 -21.73 -18.69 13.73
CA ASP A 37 -20.69 -18.94 14.74
C ASP A 37 -20.75 -20.31 15.41
N LYS A 38 -21.34 -21.29 14.73
CA LYS A 38 -21.42 -22.70 15.15
C LYS A 38 -20.26 -23.55 14.62
N ARG A 39 -19.48 -23.02 13.69
CA ARG A 39 -18.27 -23.60 13.09
C ARG A 39 -17.25 -22.50 12.88
N LYS A 40 -16.00 -22.76 13.24
CA LYS A 40 -14.93 -21.81 12.98
C LYS A 40 -14.63 -21.70 11.48
N MET A 41 -14.34 -20.50 11.04
CA MET A 41 -13.85 -20.21 9.69
C MET A 41 -12.40 -20.67 9.56
N THR A 42 -12.07 -21.35 8.47
CA THR A 42 -10.68 -21.69 8.15
C THR A 42 -9.97 -20.52 7.47
N ALA A 43 -8.63 -20.53 7.46
CA ALA A 43 -7.85 -19.49 6.76
C ALA A 43 -8.15 -19.48 5.26
N HIS A 44 -8.34 -20.65 4.64
CA HIS A 44 -8.69 -20.74 3.22
C HIS A 44 -10.06 -20.09 2.93
N GLU A 45 -11.07 -20.40 3.73
CA GLU A 45 -12.40 -19.79 3.61
C GLU A 45 -12.35 -18.28 3.82
N GLY A 46 -11.57 -17.80 4.81
CA GLY A 46 -11.35 -16.38 5.06
C GLY A 46 -10.72 -15.67 3.86
N HIS A 47 -9.77 -16.31 3.20
CA HIS A 47 -9.12 -15.77 2.01
C HIS A 47 -10.08 -15.67 0.82
N GLU A 48 -10.87 -16.71 0.55
CA GLU A 48 -11.86 -16.67 -0.54
C GLU A 48 -12.98 -15.65 -0.25
N ILE A 49 -13.45 -15.56 1.01
CA ILE A 49 -14.42 -14.55 1.43
C ILE A 49 -13.88 -13.15 1.26
N SER A 50 -12.61 -12.90 1.59
CA SER A 50 -11.99 -11.57 1.45
C SER A 50 -12.01 -11.09 0.00
N LYS A 51 -11.69 -11.95 -0.96
CA LYS A 51 -11.77 -11.65 -2.39
C LYS A 51 -13.18 -11.29 -2.82
N VAL A 52 -14.15 -12.07 -2.40
CA VAL A 52 -15.55 -11.93 -2.80
C VAL A 52 -16.17 -10.65 -2.21
N LEU A 53 -15.87 -10.36 -0.95
CA LEU A 53 -16.38 -9.17 -0.28
C LEU A 53 -15.62 -7.89 -0.66
N GLY A 54 -14.40 -8.01 -1.17
CA GLY A 54 -13.50 -6.88 -1.42
C GLY A 54 -12.94 -6.29 -0.12
N GLU A 55 -12.80 -7.13 0.90
CA GLU A 55 -12.24 -6.77 2.21
C GLU A 55 -10.84 -7.38 2.38
N THR A 56 -10.06 -6.88 3.34
CA THR A 56 -8.79 -7.50 3.65
C THR A 56 -8.99 -8.85 4.36
N PHE A 57 -8.08 -9.79 4.16
CA PHE A 57 -8.11 -11.08 4.88
C PHE A 57 -8.14 -10.88 6.40
N ASN A 58 -7.33 -9.96 6.92
CA ASN A 58 -7.27 -9.66 8.35
C ASN A 58 -8.60 -9.14 8.88
N GLU A 59 -9.29 -8.28 8.13
CA GLU A 59 -10.61 -7.79 8.54
C GLU A 59 -11.64 -8.92 8.56
N VAL A 60 -11.69 -9.77 7.53
CA VAL A 60 -12.59 -10.93 7.49
C VAL A 60 -12.33 -11.86 8.68
N MET A 61 -11.07 -12.16 8.99
CA MET A 61 -10.71 -13.05 10.11
C MET A 61 -11.02 -12.40 11.47
N ARG A 62 -10.78 -11.10 11.63
CA ARG A 62 -11.15 -10.34 12.83
C ARG A 62 -12.66 -10.39 13.06
N GLN A 63 -13.46 -10.17 12.02
CA GLN A 63 -14.91 -10.27 12.08
C GLN A 63 -15.40 -11.72 12.30
N ALA A 64 -14.60 -12.70 11.90
CA ALA A 64 -14.85 -14.10 12.20
C ALA A 64 -14.53 -14.49 13.67
N GLY A 65 -13.99 -13.54 14.47
CA GLY A 65 -13.63 -13.77 15.87
C GLY A 65 -12.32 -14.56 16.03
N VAL A 66 -11.48 -14.52 15.02
CA VAL A 66 -10.09 -15.00 15.11
C VAL A 66 -9.23 -13.83 15.53
N ASP A 67 -8.46 -13.99 16.60
CA ASP A 67 -7.42 -13.03 16.94
C ASP A 67 -6.36 -13.07 15.83
N VAL A 68 -6.54 -12.21 14.85
CA VAL A 68 -5.52 -11.94 13.87
C VAL A 68 -4.50 -11.05 14.61
N ILE A 69 -3.35 -11.60 14.90
CA ILE A 69 -2.18 -10.75 15.14
C ILE A 69 -2.10 -9.93 13.85
N ASP A 70 -2.37 -8.63 13.94
CA ASP A 70 -2.14 -7.74 12.80
C ASP A 70 -0.72 -8.06 12.34
N ASP A 71 -0.65 -8.75 11.20
CA ASP A 71 0.63 -9.02 10.58
C ASP A 71 1.13 -7.63 10.21
N VAL A 72 1.93 -7.08 11.13
CA VAL A 72 2.49 -5.74 10.98
C VAL A 72 3.24 -5.82 9.69
N SER A 73 2.63 -5.27 8.63
CA SER A 73 3.09 -5.45 7.27
C SER A 73 4.57 -5.13 7.20
N ARG A 74 5.40 -6.14 7.03
CA ARG A 74 6.83 -5.92 6.85
C ARG A 74 7.04 -5.34 5.46
N VAL A 75 7.43 -4.08 5.44
CA VAL A 75 7.69 -3.33 4.22
C VAL A 75 9.17 -3.44 3.89
N PRO A 76 9.54 -3.91 2.69
CA PRO A 76 10.94 -3.98 2.29
C PRO A 76 11.50 -2.57 2.08
N ILE A 77 12.73 -2.33 2.55
CA ILE A 77 13.51 -1.17 2.18
C ILE A 77 14.22 -1.52 0.87
N THR A 78 13.83 -0.89 -0.23
CA THR A 78 14.34 -1.22 -1.57
C THR A 78 15.39 -0.23 -2.08
N SER A 79 15.44 0.96 -1.47
CA SER A 79 16.24 2.07 -1.99
C SER A 79 16.67 3.00 -0.87
N TYR A 80 17.71 3.80 -1.14
CA TYR A 80 18.04 4.97 -0.32
C TYR A 80 17.92 6.24 -1.12
N MET A 81 17.83 7.32 -0.37
CA MET A 81 17.74 8.67 -0.91
C MET A 81 18.78 9.57 -0.21
N ASP A 82 19.43 10.39 -0.99
CA ASP A 82 20.35 11.41 -0.49
C ASP A 82 19.65 12.74 -0.09
N GLU A 83 20.42 13.74 0.30
CA GLU A 83 19.93 15.07 0.70
C GLU A 83 19.25 15.84 -0.44
N ASP A 84 19.57 15.52 -1.68
CA ASP A 84 18.99 16.14 -2.87
C ASP A 84 17.75 15.39 -3.38
N GLY A 85 17.26 14.40 -2.61
CA GLY A 85 16.07 13.63 -2.98
C GLY A 85 16.30 12.62 -4.09
N LYS A 86 17.55 12.37 -4.49
CA LYS A 86 17.89 11.37 -5.52
C LYS A 86 17.85 9.98 -4.92
N VAL A 87 17.10 9.10 -5.56
CA VAL A 87 16.91 7.71 -5.14
C VAL A 87 17.90 6.80 -5.84
N SER A 88 18.53 5.92 -5.05
CA SER A 88 19.45 4.88 -5.53
C SER A 88 18.95 3.51 -5.05
N SER A 89 18.84 2.54 -5.96
CA SER A 89 18.40 1.18 -5.63
C SER A 89 19.43 0.46 -4.76
N MET A 90 18.94 -0.38 -3.84
CA MET A 90 19.80 -1.29 -3.08
C MET A 90 20.25 -2.45 -3.97
N ALA A 91 21.45 -2.97 -3.71
CA ALA A 91 21.91 -4.18 -4.38
C ALA A 91 20.99 -5.37 -4.05
N LEU A 92 20.73 -6.22 -5.03
CA LEU A 92 19.95 -7.44 -4.87
C LEU A 92 20.51 -8.30 -3.71
N GLY A 93 19.64 -8.72 -2.80
CA GLY A 93 20.00 -9.58 -1.67
C GLY A 93 20.28 -8.87 -0.33
N THR A 94 20.26 -7.53 -0.28
CA THR A 94 20.48 -6.74 0.95
C THR A 94 19.22 -6.13 1.54
N HIS A 95 18.03 -6.63 1.16
CA HIS A 95 16.78 -6.04 1.60
C HIS A 95 16.54 -6.28 3.09
N SER A 96 16.64 -5.22 3.88
CA SER A 96 16.08 -5.16 5.22
C SER A 96 14.60 -4.83 5.11
N SER A 97 13.79 -5.30 6.08
CA SER A 97 12.38 -4.96 6.16
C SER A 97 12.10 -4.24 7.48
N VAL A 98 11.15 -3.32 7.44
CA VAL A 98 10.70 -2.54 8.60
C VAL A 98 9.21 -2.74 8.81
N LEU A 99 8.75 -2.45 10.03
CA LEU A 99 7.32 -2.43 10.32
C LEU A 99 6.70 -1.20 9.63
N GLY A 100 5.79 -1.48 8.71
CA GLY A 100 4.99 -0.47 8.03
C GLY A 100 3.83 0.04 8.90
N PRO A 101 3.10 1.08 8.45
CA PRO A 101 1.84 1.48 9.06
C PRO A 101 0.78 0.37 8.93
N ALA A 102 -0.19 0.35 9.86
CA ALA A 102 -1.21 -0.70 9.95
C ALA A 102 -2.04 -0.86 8.66
N ASP A 103 -2.30 0.25 7.97
CA ASP A 103 -3.12 0.29 6.75
C ASP A 103 -2.27 0.42 5.47
N CYS A 104 -1.06 -0.10 5.50
CA CYS A 104 -0.13 -0.01 4.39
C CYS A 104 -0.65 -0.84 3.19
N PRO A 105 -0.82 -0.25 2.00
CA PRO A 105 -1.23 -1.00 0.82
C PRO A 105 -0.28 -2.16 0.53
N TYR A 106 -0.82 -3.29 0.09
CA TYR A 106 0.01 -4.43 -0.33
C TYR A 106 0.98 -4.00 -1.43
N GLY A 107 2.25 -4.40 -1.30
CA GLY A 107 3.29 -4.03 -2.25
C GLY A 107 3.97 -2.69 -1.97
N THR A 108 3.56 -1.96 -0.93
CA THR A 108 4.29 -0.77 -0.46
C THR A 108 5.75 -1.12 -0.20
N TYR A 109 6.64 -0.23 -0.60
CA TYR A 109 8.07 -0.32 -0.32
C TYR A 109 8.55 0.92 0.43
N ALA A 110 9.71 0.83 1.07
CA ALA A 110 10.29 1.95 1.80
C ALA A 110 11.58 2.44 1.13
N ILE A 111 11.74 3.74 1.12
CA ILE A 111 12.98 4.45 0.77
C ILE A 111 13.58 4.98 2.07
N GLN A 112 14.83 4.64 2.37
CA GLN A 112 15.54 5.17 3.54
C GLN A 112 16.34 6.41 3.17
N VAL A 113 16.19 7.46 3.97
CA VAL A 113 17.09 8.63 3.86
C VAL A 113 18.47 8.25 4.38
N ARG A 114 19.49 8.48 3.59
CA ARG A 114 20.89 8.29 3.95
C ARG A 114 21.66 9.55 3.62
N SER A 115 21.64 10.49 4.55
CA SER A 115 22.37 11.74 4.45
C SER A 115 22.69 12.27 5.84
N PRO A 116 23.92 12.05 6.32
CA PRO A 116 24.36 12.57 7.61
C PRO A 116 24.32 14.10 7.71
N ALA A 117 24.22 14.79 6.58
CA ALA A 117 24.14 16.26 6.51
C ALA A 117 22.75 16.80 6.91
N THR A 118 21.73 15.95 7.03
CA THR A 118 20.37 16.37 7.38
C THR A 118 19.90 15.76 8.70
N SER A 119 19.02 16.46 9.41
CA SER A 119 18.35 15.92 10.60
C SER A 119 17.36 14.78 10.29
N LYS A 120 17.22 14.41 9.03
CA LYS A 120 16.32 13.37 8.54
C LYS A 120 17.05 12.09 8.16
N ASP A 121 18.35 11.98 8.48
CA ASP A 121 19.10 10.74 8.28
C ASP A 121 18.42 9.57 9.02
N GLY A 122 18.28 8.44 8.33
CA GLY A 122 17.57 7.26 8.87
C GLY A 122 16.06 7.25 8.69
N TRP A 123 15.44 8.36 8.33
CA TRP A 123 13.99 8.40 8.11
C TRP A 123 13.56 7.45 6.98
N LEU A 124 12.34 6.97 7.08
CA LEU A 124 11.76 6.05 6.10
C LEU A 124 10.53 6.69 5.44
N LEU A 125 10.53 6.67 4.12
CA LEU A 125 9.39 7.08 3.30
C LEU A 125 8.74 5.82 2.75
N PHE A 126 7.46 5.61 3.09
CA PHE A 126 6.67 4.49 2.59
C PHE A 126 5.95 4.93 1.32
N VAL A 127 6.23 4.25 0.23
CA VAL A 127 5.77 4.62 -1.12
C VAL A 127 4.77 3.58 -1.59
N SER A 128 3.63 4.05 -2.10
CA SER A 128 2.61 3.18 -2.70
C SER A 128 3.20 2.43 -3.90
N PRO A 129 2.81 1.15 -4.13
CA PRO A 129 3.25 0.42 -5.32
C PRO A 129 2.59 0.91 -6.61
N THR A 130 1.61 1.79 -6.50
CA THR A 130 0.82 2.26 -7.64
C THR A 130 1.57 3.40 -8.34
N GLU A 131 2.00 3.13 -9.56
CA GLU A 131 2.51 4.16 -10.47
C GLU A 131 1.33 4.84 -11.14
N LEU A 132 1.18 6.14 -10.91
CA LEU A 132 0.08 6.95 -11.45
C LEU A 132 0.60 7.96 -12.47
N PRO A 133 -0.26 8.41 -13.41
CA PRO A 133 0.06 9.56 -14.24
C PRO A 133 0.42 10.75 -13.35
N THR A 134 1.51 11.43 -13.66
CA THR A 134 2.03 12.52 -12.81
C THR A 134 1.04 13.66 -12.64
N SER A 135 0.16 13.87 -13.63
CA SER A 135 -0.92 14.86 -13.55
C SER A 135 -1.85 14.67 -12.35
N ASP A 136 -2.04 13.43 -11.92
CA ASP A 136 -2.93 13.07 -10.80
C ASP A 136 -2.24 13.27 -9.44
N MET A 137 -0.93 13.50 -9.47
CA MET A 137 -0.07 13.62 -8.29
C MET A 137 0.31 15.06 -7.95
N ILE A 138 -0.32 16.04 -8.59
CA ILE A 138 -0.06 17.46 -8.29
C ILE A 138 -0.31 17.74 -6.81
N ASP A 139 0.61 18.48 -6.20
CA ASP A 139 0.65 18.84 -4.77
C ASP A 139 0.93 17.69 -3.79
N ASN A 140 1.17 16.48 -4.30
CA ASN A 140 1.55 15.33 -3.46
C ASN A 140 3.07 15.16 -3.40
N LEU A 141 3.55 14.65 -2.25
CA LEU A 141 4.91 14.16 -2.11
C LEU A 141 4.99 12.79 -2.77
N CYS A 142 5.86 12.64 -3.75
CA CYS A 142 5.96 11.43 -4.56
C CYS A 142 7.41 10.98 -4.74
N SER A 143 7.59 9.69 -4.98
CA SER A 143 8.75 9.15 -5.69
C SER A 143 8.42 9.17 -7.18
N SER A 144 9.18 9.89 -7.96
CA SER A 144 8.92 10.14 -9.39
C SER A 144 10.10 9.71 -10.25
N ALA A 145 9.83 9.04 -11.36
CA ALA A 145 10.85 8.72 -12.36
C ALA A 145 10.81 9.75 -13.50
N THR A 146 11.95 10.36 -13.77
CA THR A 146 12.10 11.26 -14.91
C THR A 146 12.40 10.46 -16.17
N SER A 147 12.08 11.03 -17.34
CA SER A 147 12.30 10.37 -18.64
C SER A 147 13.77 10.11 -18.96
N ASP A 148 14.71 10.78 -18.27
CA ASP A 148 16.16 10.54 -18.37
C ASP A 148 16.66 9.42 -17.41
N GLY A 149 15.73 8.72 -16.74
CA GLY A 149 16.04 7.56 -15.90
C GLY A 149 16.43 7.88 -14.46
N ARG A 150 16.34 9.14 -14.01
CA ARG A 150 16.54 9.48 -12.60
C ARG A 150 15.27 9.18 -11.82
N GLN A 151 15.41 8.72 -10.58
CA GLN A 151 14.33 8.64 -9.61
C GLN A 151 14.57 9.66 -8.50
N LEU A 152 13.56 10.48 -8.23
CA LEU A 152 13.62 11.62 -7.32
C LEU A 152 12.42 11.60 -6.37
N VAL A 153 12.62 12.08 -5.15
CA VAL A 153 11.53 12.30 -4.19
C VAL A 153 11.30 13.79 -4.04
N GLY A 154 10.04 14.19 -4.22
CA GLY A 154 9.67 15.58 -4.08
C GLY A 154 8.18 15.81 -4.25
N THR A 155 7.74 17.02 -3.93
CA THR A 155 6.36 17.46 -4.18
C THR A 155 6.21 17.84 -5.65
N VAL A 156 5.26 17.18 -6.32
CA VAL A 156 4.97 17.42 -7.74
C VAL A 156 4.17 18.70 -7.88
N LYS A 157 4.58 19.57 -8.78
CA LYS A 157 3.88 20.80 -9.18
C LYS A 157 3.75 20.84 -10.69
N ARG A 158 2.81 21.64 -11.21
CA ARG A 158 2.71 21.90 -12.65
C ARG A 158 3.96 22.63 -13.14
N GLY A 159 4.49 22.21 -14.27
CA GLY A 159 5.57 22.89 -14.95
C GLY A 159 5.11 24.19 -15.64
N TYR A 160 6.07 24.95 -16.12
CA TYR A 160 5.81 26.18 -16.90
C TYR A 160 5.55 25.86 -18.38
N ARG A 161 6.03 24.72 -18.86
CA ARG A 161 5.82 24.24 -20.22
C ARG A 161 4.73 23.19 -20.27
N HIS A 162 4.12 23.00 -21.41
CA HIS A 162 3.13 21.95 -21.64
C HIS A 162 3.73 20.56 -21.37
N ASP A 163 2.97 19.71 -20.70
CA ASP A 163 3.35 18.34 -20.31
C ASP A 163 4.64 18.21 -19.47
N THR A 164 5.03 19.30 -18.80
CA THR A 164 6.15 19.27 -17.85
C THR A 164 5.69 19.45 -16.41
N HIS A 165 6.55 19.10 -15.48
CA HIS A 165 6.30 19.22 -14.05
C HIS A 165 7.51 19.83 -13.34
N ASN A 166 7.23 20.61 -12.32
CA ASN A 166 8.25 21.05 -11.38
C ASN A 166 8.26 20.10 -10.19
N LEU A 167 9.43 19.79 -9.66
CA LEU A 167 9.59 18.96 -8.49
C LEU A 167 10.29 19.75 -7.39
N ILE A 168 9.63 19.93 -6.25
CA ILE A 168 10.24 20.50 -5.05
C ILE A 168 10.84 19.34 -4.29
N LEU A 169 12.14 19.18 -4.38
CA LEU A 169 12.87 18.04 -3.83
C LEU A 169 12.76 17.99 -2.31
N TRP A 170 12.57 16.80 -1.79
CA TRP A 170 12.57 16.55 -0.36
C TRP A 170 13.87 15.78 0.01
N PRO A 171 14.59 16.15 1.06
CA PRO A 171 14.30 17.16 2.06
C PRO A 171 14.90 18.55 1.80
N SER A 172 15.64 18.77 0.72
CA SER A 172 16.40 19.99 0.47
C SER A 172 15.56 21.22 0.14
N ASN A 173 14.31 21.02 -0.31
CA ASN A 173 13.44 22.04 -0.88
C ASN A 173 14.00 22.71 -2.18
N ALA A 174 15.02 22.14 -2.79
CA ALA A 174 15.48 22.59 -4.10
C ALA A 174 14.40 22.36 -5.15
N VAL A 175 14.32 23.23 -6.14
CA VAL A 175 13.30 23.16 -7.19
C VAL A 175 13.96 22.76 -8.51
N LEU A 176 13.48 21.67 -9.09
CA LEU A 176 13.77 21.29 -10.46
C LEU A 176 12.55 21.65 -11.33
N SER A 177 12.79 22.44 -12.37
CA SER A 177 11.72 22.96 -13.21
C SER A 177 11.62 22.22 -14.54
N ASP A 178 10.40 22.16 -15.06
CA ASP A 178 10.07 21.65 -16.40
C ASP A 178 10.61 20.25 -16.72
N LEU A 179 10.50 19.36 -15.74
CA LEU A 179 10.90 17.96 -15.89
C LEU A 179 9.85 17.18 -16.70
N SER A 180 10.32 16.30 -17.56
CA SER A 180 9.51 15.25 -18.14
C SER A 180 9.52 14.05 -17.18
N ILE A 181 8.37 13.76 -16.57
CA ILE A 181 8.19 12.68 -15.60
C ILE A 181 7.38 11.55 -16.25
N ALA A 182 7.91 10.34 -16.18
CA ALA A 182 7.27 9.16 -16.76
C ALA A 182 6.13 8.63 -15.87
N TRP A 183 6.37 8.57 -14.55
CA TRP A 183 5.39 8.14 -13.56
C TRP A 183 5.71 8.73 -12.19
N SER A 184 4.72 8.72 -11.32
CA SER A 184 4.87 9.13 -9.92
C SER A 184 4.10 8.18 -8.99
N SER A 185 4.71 7.83 -7.87
CA SER A 185 4.10 7.01 -6.80
C SER A 185 4.03 7.82 -5.52
N PRO A 186 2.85 7.97 -4.90
CA PRO A 186 2.71 8.80 -3.72
C PRO A 186 3.42 8.23 -2.50
N VAL A 187 4.06 9.09 -1.72
CA VAL A 187 4.53 8.77 -0.37
C VAL A 187 3.32 8.79 0.56
N VAL A 188 2.95 7.62 1.05
CA VAL A 188 1.74 7.44 1.88
C VAL A 188 2.01 7.66 3.36
N TRP A 189 3.26 7.50 3.79
CA TRP A 189 3.67 7.74 5.17
C TRP A 189 5.16 8.01 5.31
N ILE A 190 5.53 8.76 6.37
CA ILE A 190 6.93 9.06 6.73
C ILE A 190 7.13 8.68 8.19
N LYS A 191 8.16 7.87 8.43
CA LYS A 191 8.59 7.50 9.79
C LYS A 191 9.93 8.17 10.07
N PRO A 192 10.01 9.03 11.10
CA PRO A 192 11.26 9.59 11.61
C PRO A 192 12.23 8.53 12.13
#